data_8c3669a94c3f0915c17bf28db5c879a2
#
_entry.id   8c3669a94c3f0915c17bf28db5c879a2
#
_cell.length_a   1.000
_cell.length_b   1.000
_cell.length_c   1.000
_cell.angle_alpha   90.00
_cell.angle_beta   90.00
_cell.angle_gamma   90.00
#
_symmetry.space_group_name_H-M   'P 1'
#
loop_
_entity.id
_entity.type
_entity.pdbx_description
1 polymer ?
#
loop_
_entity_poly.entity_id
_entity_poly.type
_entity_poly.pdbx_seq_one_letter_code
_entity_poly.pdbx_strand_id
1 'polypeptide(L)'
;MTEATNPIFIAGPCVIESSELLDTVAAELVRLHQQSGAEIIFKASFDKANRTSLSSFRGPGLEKGLQMLADIKSRYGLRILTDIHEAWQAQPAGEVVDIIQIPAFLCRQTDLLVAAAKTGRTVNIKKAQFLSGKDMFYPVQKVRESGGSEVWLTERGNMFGYNNLIVDFRNIPDMFEFTPRVIMDCTHSVQRPGAGRGITGGNREFVHPMA
;
A
#
# COMPACT_ATOMS: atom_id res chain seq x y z
N MET A 1 24.76 -5.92 16.76
CA MET A 1 23.42 -6.33 17.20
C MET A 1 22.49 -5.18 16.83
N THR A 2 21.71 -5.30 15.77
CA THR A 2 20.70 -4.31 15.41
C THR A 2 19.62 -4.33 16.48
N GLU A 3 19.33 -3.18 17.10
CA GLU A 3 18.18 -3.04 18.00
C GLU A 3 16.94 -3.60 17.28
N ALA A 4 16.21 -4.46 17.96
CA ALA A 4 14.96 -5.01 17.45
C ALA A 4 13.98 -3.84 17.33
N THR A 5 13.87 -3.28 16.13
CA THR A 5 12.84 -2.28 15.85
C THR A 5 11.47 -2.96 15.95
N ASN A 6 10.54 -2.35 16.67
CA ASN A 6 9.19 -2.86 16.76
C ASN A 6 8.62 -3.08 15.34
N PRO A 7 8.00 -4.23 15.07
CA PRO A 7 7.43 -4.50 13.77
C PRO A 7 6.33 -3.50 13.44
N ILE A 8 6.26 -3.09 12.18
CA ILE A 8 5.21 -2.21 11.67
C ILE A 8 4.23 -3.05 10.86
N PHE A 9 2.94 -2.90 11.17
CA PHE A 9 1.86 -3.54 10.42
C PHE A 9 1.04 -2.49 9.70
N ILE A 10 0.86 -2.69 8.40
CA ILE A 10 -0.07 -1.90 7.58
C ILE A 10 -1.31 -2.76 7.38
N ALA A 11 -2.41 -2.37 7.99
CA ALA A 11 -3.64 -3.15 8.01
C ALA A 11 -4.89 -2.26 7.84
N GLY A 12 -5.97 -2.84 7.33
CA GLY A 12 -7.24 -2.16 7.13
C GLY A 12 -8.06 -2.77 6.01
N PRO A 13 -9.27 -2.26 5.76
CA PRO A 13 -10.09 -2.73 4.64
C PRO A 13 -9.45 -2.29 3.32
N CYS A 14 -9.37 -3.22 2.36
CA CYS A 14 -8.70 -2.95 1.09
C CYS A 14 -9.28 -1.73 0.36
N VAL A 15 -10.59 -1.52 0.46
CA VAL A 15 -11.35 -0.37 -0.07
C VAL A 15 -12.29 0.16 0.99
N ILE A 16 -12.55 1.46 0.98
CA ILE A 16 -13.54 2.08 1.86
C ILE A 16 -14.94 1.70 1.38
N GLU A 17 -15.65 0.90 2.16
CA GLU A 17 -17.03 0.48 1.87
C GLU A 17 -18.06 1.31 2.65
N SER A 18 -17.83 1.49 3.95
CA SER A 18 -18.67 2.34 4.81
C SER A 18 -17.89 2.90 6.00
N SER A 19 -18.42 3.92 6.66
CA SER A 19 -17.84 4.48 7.89
C SER A 19 -17.84 3.47 9.02
N GLU A 20 -18.91 2.70 9.16
CA GLU A 20 -19.06 1.69 10.20
C GLU A 20 -18.02 0.58 10.10
N LEU A 21 -17.70 0.16 8.86
CA LEU A 21 -16.62 -0.80 8.62
C LEU A 21 -15.27 -0.23 9.01
N LEU A 22 -14.98 1.02 8.61
CA LEU A 22 -13.72 1.69 8.98
C LEU A 22 -13.59 1.78 10.50
N ASP A 23 -14.64 2.18 11.21
CA ASP A 23 -14.66 2.29 12.67
C ASP A 23 -14.41 0.95 13.34
N THR A 24 -15.12 -0.10 12.89
CA THR A 24 -14.95 -1.44 13.43
C THR A 24 -13.51 -1.93 13.29
N VAL A 25 -12.92 -1.75 12.10
CA VAL A 25 -11.54 -2.17 11.84
C VAL A 25 -10.54 -1.31 12.61
N ALA A 26 -10.72 0.00 12.65
CA ALA A 26 -9.82 0.90 13.37
C ALA A 26 -9.80 0.61 14.87
N ALA A 27 -10.97 0.40 15.48
CA ALA A 27 -11.08 0.04 16.89
C ALA A 27 -10.32 -1.27 17.21
N GLU A 28 -10.46 -2.28 16.37
CA GLU A 28 -9.74 -3.54 16.55
C GLU A 28 -8.22 -3.37 16.37
N LEU A 29 -7.78 -2.58 15.41
CA LEU A 29 -6.36 -2.29 15.20
C LEU A 29 -5.75 -1.52 16.39
N VAL A 30 -6.47 -0.59 17.00
CA VAL A 30 -6.03 0.08 18.24
C VAL A 30 -5.92 -0.93 19.38
N ARG A 31 -6.90 -1.83 19.53
CA ARG A 31 -6.84 -2.89 20.55
C ARG A 31 -5.58 -3.78 20.36
N LEU A 32 -5.30 -4.17 19.13
CA LEU A 32 -4.10 -4.96 18.79
C LEU A 32 -2.81 -4.21 19.05
N HIS A 33 -2.74 -2.91 18.71
CA HIS A 33 -1.61 -2.03 19.03
C HIS A 33 -1.34 -2.01 20.55
N GLN A 34 -2.38 -1.78 21.34
CA GLN A 34 -2.27 -1.74 22.82
C GLN A 34 -1.80 -3.06 23.42
N GLN A 35 -2.21 -4.19 22.85
CA GLN A 35 -1.84 -5.52 23.34
C GLN A 35 -0.43 -5.95 22.94
N SER A 36 0.00 -5.61 21.72
CA SER A 36 1.27 -6.09 21.17
C SER A 36 2.43 -5.10 21.29
N GLY A 37 2.14 -3.81 21.46
CA GLY A 37 3.13 -2.73 21.34
C GLY A 37 3.63 -2.50 19.92
N ALA A 38 3.12 -3.23 18.91
CA ALA A 38 3.52 -3.06 17.53
C ALA A 38 2.97 -1.75 16.95
N GLU A 39 3.73 -1.09 16.07
CA GLU A 39 3.23 0.07 15.33
C GLU A 39 2.22 -0.40 14.29
N ILE A 40 1.03 0.20 14.29
CA ILE A 40 -0.03 -0.10 13.31
C ILE A 40 -0.35 1.15 12.49
N ILE A 41 -0.34 0.99 11.17
CA ILE A 41 -0.73 1.99 10.19
C ILE A 41 -2.04 1.55 9.56
N PHE A 42 -3.08 2.39 9.70
CA PHE A 42 -4.38 2.11 9.10
C PHE A 42 -4.34 2.36 7.60
N LYS A 43 -4.78 1.39 6.80
CA LYS A 43 -4.77 1.50 5.34
C LYS A 43 -6.15 1.25 4.76
N ALA A 44 -6.65 2.19 3.96
CA ALA A 44 -7.78 1.96 3.08
C ALA A 44 -7.66 2.82 1.81
N SER A 45 -8.19 2.31 0.70
CA SER A 45 -8.22 3.02 -0.59
C SER A 45 -9.56 3.71 -0.77
N PHE A 46 -9.54 4.98 -1.18
CA PHE A 46 -10.74 5.72 -1.54
C PHE A 46 -11.28 5.36 -2.94
N ASP A 47 -10.45 4.77 -3.78
CA ASP A 47 -10.80 4.27 -5.11
C ASP A 47 -9.99 3.02 -5.45
N LYS A 48 -10.57 2.14 -6.23
CA LYS A 48 -9.94 0.98 -6.88
C LYS A 48 -9.98 1.19 -8.40
N ALA A 49 -9.09 2.04 -8.90
CA ALA A 49 -9.08 2.49 -10.30
C ALA A 49 -8.83 1.37 -11.33
N ASN A 50 -8.26 0.23 -10.91
CA ASN A 50 -7.87 -0.87 -11.78
C ASN A 50 -8.77 -2.12 -11.68
N ARG A 51 -10.05 -1.96 -11.31
CA ARG A 51 -11.01 -3.08 -11.29
C ARG A 51 -11.19 -3.70 -12.67
N THR A 52 -11.35 -5.01 -12.72
CA THR A 52 -11.51 -5.77 -13.97
C THR A 52 -12.85 -5.48 -14.64
N SER A 53 -13.94 -5.31 -13.88
CA SER A 53 -15.26 -5.00 -14.42
C SER A 53 -15.62 -3.53 -14.20
N LEU A 54 -16.23 -2.91 -15.19
CA LEU A 54 -16.71 -1.53 -15.11
C LEU A 54 -17.78 -1.35 -14.01
N SER A 55 -18.59 -2.39 -13.75
CA SER A 55 -19.63 -2.39 -12.72
C SER A 55 -19.13 -2.70 -11.30
N SER A 56 -17.83 -2.99 -11.12
CA SER A 56 -17.28 -3.30 -9.81
C SER A 56 -17.30 -2.08 -8.90
N PHE A 57 -17.61 -2.31 -7.63
CA PHE A 57 -17.50 -1.25 -6.61
C PHE A 57 -16.07 -0.75 -6.50
N ARG A 58 -15.89 0.56 -6.61
CA ARG A 58 -14.58 1.21 -6.62
C ARG A 58 -14.23 1.92 -5.31
N GLY A 59 -15.19 2.28 -4.51
CA GLY A 59 -15.03 3.10 -3.31
C GLY A 59 -15.85 4.39 -3.37
N PRO A 60 -15.75 5.25 -2.32
CA PRO A 60 -16.53 6.49 -2.22
C PRO A 60 -16.00 7.64 -3.08
N GLY A 61 -14.82 7.50 -3.70
CA GLY A 61 -14.11 8.58 -4.39
C GLY A 61 -13.22 9.41 -3.47
N LEU A 62 -12.45 10.34 -4.07
CA LEU A 62 -11.38 11.07 -3.39
C LEU A 62 -11.90 11.88 -2.21
N GLU A 63 -12.79 12.85 -2.44
CA GLU A 63 -13.21 13.81 -1.41
C GLU A 63 -13.83 13.12 -0.19
N LYS A 64 -14.87 12.30 -0.43
CA LYS A 64 -15.54 11.57 0.64
C LYS A 64 -14.61 10.56 1.31
N GLY A 65 -13.77 9.87 0.54
CA GLY A 65 -12.82 8.91 1.10
C GLY A 65 -11.76 9.57 1.98
N LEU A 66 -11.22 10.72 1.57
CA LEU A 66 -10.26 11.46 2.39
C LEU A 66 -10.90 12.00 3.67
N GLN A 67 -12.14 12.49 3.61
CA GLN A 67 -12.86 12.91 4.82
C GLN A 67 -13.02 11.74 5.80
N MET A 68 -13.43 10.56 5.32
CA MET A 68 -13.58 9.38 6.17
C MET A 68 -12.23 8.93 6.78
N LEU A 69 -11.13 9.05 6.04
CA LEU A 69 -9.79 8.75 6.56
C LEU A 69 -9.32 9.78 7.60
N ALA A 70 -9.63 11.06 7.39
CA ALA A 70 -9.37 12.12 8.37
C ALA A 70 -10.13 11.88 9.69
N ASP A 71 -11.38 11.43 9.59
CA ASP A 71 -12.20 11.08 10.75
C ASP A 71 -11.61 9.92 11.55
N ILE A 72 -11.14 8.86 10.85
CA ILE A 72 -10.44 7.74 11.50
C ILE A 72 -9.15 8.21 12.18
N LYS A 73 -8.34 9.01 11.50
CA LYS A 73 -7.11 9.58 12.06
C LYS A 73 -7.38 10.36 13.34
N SER A 74 -8.38 11.25 13.32
CA SER A 74 -8.75 12.09 14.46
C SER A 74 -9.26 11.29 15.64
N ARG A 75 -10.11 10.28 15.39
CA ARG A 75 -10.76 9.50 16.45
C ARG A 75 -9.85 8.44 17.08
N TYR A 76 -9.02 7.82 16.31
CA TYR A 76 -8.22 6.66 16.74
C TYR A 76 -6.74 6.95 16.92
N GLY A 77 -6.25 8.10 16.48
CA GLY A 77 -4.83 8.47 16.57
C GLY A 77 -3.89 7.62 15.71
N LEU A 78 -4.42 6.84 14.77
CA LEU A 78 -3.63 5.97 13.89
C LEU A 78 -2.99 6.78 12.77
N ARG A 79 -1.77 6.42 12.39
CA ARG A 79 -1.19 6.87 11.12
C ARG A 79 -1.99 6.28 9.96
N ILE A 80 -2.17 7.07 8.90
CA ILE A 80 -3.01 6.69 7.76
C ILE A 80 -2.16 6.51 6.51
N LEU A 81 -2.46 5.46 5.76
CA LEU A 81 -1.96 5.19 4.42
C LEU A 81 -3.12 5.06 3.44
N THR A 82 -3.03 5.74 2.30
CA THR A 82 -3.92 5.52 1.14
C THR A 82 -3.13 5.49 -0.16
N ASP A 83 -3.69 4.92 -1.19
CA ASP A 83 -3.11 4.91 -2.53
C ASP A 83 -3.73 5.99 -3.42
N ILE A 84 -2.91 6.53 -4.34
CA ILE A 84 -3.31 7.50 -5.37
C ILE A 84 -3.10 6.89 -6.76
N HIS A 85 -3.87 7.35 -7.75
CA HIS A 85 -3.86 6.80 -9.11
C HIS A 85 -3.55 7.86 -10.17
N GLU A 86 -3.79 9.12 -9.85
CA GLU A 86 -3.56 10.29 -10.71
C GLU A 86 -2.72 11.33 -9.95
N ALA A 87 -1.86 12.06 -10.68
CA ALA A 87 -0.94 13.03 -10.05
C ALA A 87 -1.65 14.13 -9.25
N TRP A 88 -2.82 14.59 -9.72
CA TRP A 88 -3.60 15.63 -9.05
C TRP A 88 -4.19 15.20 -7.70
N GLN A 89 -4.30 13.90 -7.44
CA GLN A 89 -4.77 13.36 -6.16
C GLN A 89 -3.72 13.47 -5.05
N ALA A 90 -2.44 13.65 -5.40
CA ALA A 90 -1.34 13.62 -4.44
C ALA A 90 -1.47 14.72 -3.38
N GLN A 91 -1.69 15.97 -3.81
CA GLN A 91 -1.78 17.10 -2.89
C GLN A 91 -2.94 16.95 -1.88
N PRO A 92 -4.21 16.74 -2.30
CA PRO A 92 -5.29 16.58 -1.33
C PRO A 92 -5.12 15.33 -0.45
N ALA A 93 -4.57 14.23 -0.97
CA ALA A 93 -4.26 13.06 -0.14
C ALA A 93 -3.18 13.37 0.90
N GLY A 94 -2.12 14.08 0.52
CA GLY A 94 -1.02 14.46 1.40
C GLY A 94 -1.42 15.37 2.55
N GLU A 95 -2.51 16.12 2.43
CA GLU A 95 -3.06 16.95 3.53
C GLU A 95 -3.67 16.08 4.65
N VAL A 96 -4.12 14.88 4.33
CA VAL A 96 -4.82 13.99 5.27
C VAL A 96 -3.92 12.87 5.77
N VAL A 97 -3.24 12.16 4.85
CA VAL A 97 -2.54 10.92 5.19
C VAL A 97 -1.07 11.15 5.56
N ASP A 98 -0.49 10.18 6.24
CA ASP A 98 0.93 10.18 6.62
C ASP A 98 1.81 9.50 5.57
N ILE A 99 1.21 8.57 4.81
CA ILE A 99 1.91 7.78 3.81
C ILE A 99 1.05 7.71 2.55
N ILE A 100 1.65 8.09 1.42
CA ILE A 100 1.03 7.95 0.10
C ILE A 100 1.56 6.69 -0.56
N GLN A 101 0.67 5.79 -0.97
CA GLN A 101 1.05 4.58 -1.70
C GLN A 101 0.90 4.75 -3.20
N ILE A 102 1.92 4.29 -3.94
CA ILE A 102 1.87 4.15 -5.39
C ILE A 102 1.55 2.70 -5.73
N PRO A 103 0.44 2.44 -6.44
CA PRO A 103 0.06 1.09 -6.85
C PRO A 103 1.11 0.43 -7.74
N ALA A 104 1.17 -0.90 -7.70
CA ALA A 104 2.18 -1.69 -8.42
C ALA A 104 2.19 -1.40 -9.93
N PHE A 105 1.02 -1.33 -10.58
CA PHE A 105 0.93 -1.04 -12.01
C PHE A 105 1.43 0.37 -12.39
N LEU A 106 1.43 1.30 -11.43
CA LEU A 106 1.77 2.70 -11.65
C LEU A 106 3.16 3.07 -11.11
N CYS A 107 3.93 2.11 -10.61
CA CYS A 107 5.20 2.36 -9.91
C CYS A 107 6.27 3.02 -10.79
N ARG A 108 6.13 3.03 -12.11
CA ARG A 108 7.03 3.69 -13.06
C ARG A 108 6.54 5.04 -13.56
N GLN A 109 5.31 5.46 -13.25
CA GLN A 109 4.69 6.69 -13.74
C GLN A 109 5.37 7.92 -13.13
N THR A 110 6.15 8.64 -13.93
CA THR A 110 7.01 9.74 -13.47
C THR A 110 6.19 10.84 -12.80
N ASP A 111 5.13 11.33 -13.45
CA ASP A 111 4.35 12.45 -12.92
C ASP A 111 3.65 12.11 -11.60
N LEU A 112 3.21 10.85 -11.44
CA LEU A 112 2.61 10.37 -10.21
C LEU A 112 3.62 10.33 -9.06
N LEU A 113 4.84 9.81 -9.32
CA LEU A 113 5.93 9.75 -8.35
C LEU A 113 6.39 11.16 -7.94
N VAL A 114 6.55 12.06 -8.90
CA VAL A 114 6.92 13.47 -8.67
C VAL A 114 5.85 14.18 -7.82
N ALA A 115 4.57 13.99 -8.15
CA ALA A 115 3.48 14.59 -7.39
C ALA A 115 3.43 14.07 -5.95
N ALA A 116 3.59 12.76 -5.75
CA ALA A 116 3.67 12.17 -4.42
C ALA A 116 4.86 12.71 -3.61
N ALA A 117 6.05 12.80 -4.23
CA ALA A 117 7.25 13.34 -3.60
C ALA A 117 7.05 14.77 -3.09
N LYS A 118 6.42 15.62 -3.90
CA LYS A 118 6.17 17.04 -3.58
C LYS A 118 5.26 17.27 -2.39
N THR A 119 4.50 16.26 -1.95
CA THR A 119 3.67 16.38 -0.74
C THR A 119 4.48 16.40 0.55
N GLY A 120 5.76 16.00 0.51
CA GLY A 120 6.61 15.82 1.69
C GLY A 120 6.23 14.63 2.57
N ARG A 121 5.25 13.81 2.16
CA ARG A 121 4.85 12.58 2.88
C ARG A 121 5.76 11.42 2.54
N THR A 122 5.79 10.41 3.39
CA THR A 122 6.41 9.12 3.06
C THR A 122 5.74 8.53 1.82
N VAL A 123 6.52 8.12 0.83
CA VAL A 123 6.01 7.50 -0.39
C VAL A 123 6.30 6.00 -0.36
N ASN A 124 5.25 5.19 -0.25
CA ASN A 124 5.35 3.74 -0.33
C ASN A 124 5.09 3.25 -1.75
N ILE A 125 6.08 2.69 -2.41
CA ILE A 125 5.97 2.24 -3.81
C ILE A 125 5.84 0.72 -3.85
N LYS A 126 4.72 0.22 -4.36
CA LYS A 126 4.53 -1.22 -4.56
C LYS A 126 5.30 -1.67 -5.81
N LYS A 127 6.17 -2.69 -5.64
CA LYS A 127 6.89 -3.28 -6.76
C LYS A 127 5.89 -3.89 -7.77
N ALA A 128 6.05 -3.55 -9.05
CA ALA A 128 5.25 -4.18 -10.08
C ALA A 128 5.56 -5.67 -10.22
N GLN A 129 4.57 -6.44 -10.68
CA GLN A 129 4.69 -7.88 -10.84
C GLN A 129 5.68 -8.30 -11.94
N PHE A 130 6.07 -7.38 -12.80
CA PHE A 130 7.02 -7.59 -13.90
C PHE A 130 8.42 -7.01 -13.64
N LEU A 131 8.66 -6.44 -12.43
CA LEU A 131 9.95 -5.87 -12.05
C LEU A 131 10.68 -6.77 -11.04
N SER A 132 12.01 -6.75 -11.12
CA SER A 132 12.86 -7.29 -10.06
C SER A 132 12.98 -6.31 -8.89
N GLY A 133 13.53 -6.76 -7.75
CA GLY A 133 13.86 -5.89 -6.63
C GLY A 133 14.82 -4.78 -7.02
N LYS A 134 15.81 -5.09 -7.87
CA LYS A 134 16.83 -4.12 -8.34
C LYS A 134 16.25 -3.02 -9.23
N ASP A 135 15.22 -3.32 -10.02
CA ASP A 135 14.55 -2.31 -10.85
C ASP A 135 13.84 -1.22 -10.03
N MET A 136 13.60 -1.47 -8.75
CA MET A 136 12.98 -0.50 -7.86
C MET A 136 13.91 0.69 -7.51
N PHE A 137 15.19 0.61 -7.86
CA PHE A 137 16.11 1.75 -7.81
C PHE A 137 15.54 2.97 -8.56
N TYR A 138 15.04 2.78 -9.79
CA TYR A 138 14.59 3.89 -10.63
C TYR A 138 13.38 4.67 -10.06
N PRO A 139 12.29 4.05 -9.61
CA PRO A 139 11.21 4.80 -8.98
C PRO A 139 11.64 5.47 -7.66
N VAL A 140 12.52 4.85 -6.87
CA VAL A 140 13.09 5.48 -5.67
C VAL A 140 13.88 6.74 -6.02
N GLN A 141 14.73 6.65 -7.05
CA GLN A 141 15.52 7.78 -7.51
C GLN A 141 14.63 8.95 -7.96
N LYS A 142 13.57 8.68 -8.73
CA LYS A 142 12.62 9.71 -9.16
C LYS A 142 11.99 10.46 -7.97
N VAL A 143 11.59 9.75 -6.92
CA VAL A 143 11.02 10.38 -5.73
C VAL A 143 12.06 11.24 -5.02
N ARG A 144 13.29 10.73 -4.82
CA ARG A 144 14.37 11.47 -4.15
C ARG A 144 14.79 12.73 -4.93
N GLU A 145 15.00 12.61 -6.22
CA GLU A 145 15.37 13.74 -7.08
C GLU A 145 14.26 14.81 -7.18
N SER A 146 13.02 14.42 -6.88
CA SER A 146 11.87 15.34 -6.83
C SER A 146 11.65 15.98 -5.45
N GLY A 147 12.57 15.78 -4.50
CA GLY A 147 12.49 16.34 -3.15
C GLY A 147 11.69 15.51 -2.15
N GLY A 148 11.39 14.26 -2.47
CA GLY A 148 10.70 13.34 -1.55
C GLY A 148 11.57 13.01 -0.32
N SER A 149 10.96 13.02 0.87
CA SER A 149 11.67 12.88 2.15
C SER A 149 12.02 11.42 2.46
N GLU A 150 11.06 10.53 2.41
CA GLU A 150 11.21 9.12 2.77
C GLU A 150 10.50 8.23 1.74
N VAL A 151 11.17 7.15 1.35
CA VAL A 151 10.63 6.17 0.42
C VAL A 151 10.61 4.80 1.10
N TRP A 152 9.48 4.11 1.01
CA TRP A 152 9.33 2.71 1.36
C TRP A 152 9.05 1.90 0.10
N LEU A 153 9.47 0.64 0.09
CA LEU A 153 9.17 -0.29 -0.98
C LEU A 153 8.32 -1.44 -0.48
N THR A 154 7.40 -1.92 -1.32
CA THR A 154 6.55 -3.06 -0.98
C THR A 154 6.72 -4.20 -1.97
N GLU A 155 7.18 -5.36 -1.49
CA GLU A 155 7.14 -6.62 -2.21
C GLU A 155 5.72 -7.18 -2.22
N ARG A 156 5.24 -7.64 -3.40
CA ARG A 156 3.88 -8.18 -3.56
C ARG A 156 3.80 -9.33 -4.58
N GLY A 157 4.93 -9.91 -4.91
CA GLY A 157 5.07 -11.01 -5.87
C GLY A 157 5.29 -10.57 -7.30
N ASN A 158 5.84 -11.48 -8.06
CA ASN A 158 6.03 -11.40 -9.50
C ASN A 158 5.03 -12.30 -10.22
N MET A 159 4.63 -11.92 -11.44
CA MET A 159 3.84 -12.78 -12.30
C MET A 159 4.68 -13.96 -12.74
N PHE A 160 4.17 -15.16 -12.47
CA PHE A 160 4.79 -16.42 -12.88
C PHE A 160 3.73 -17.24 -13.62
N GLY A 161 3.81 -17.22 -14.94
CA GLY A 161 2.79 -17.81 -15.79
C GLY A 161 1.46 -17.02 -15.75
N TYR A 162 0.40 -17.63 -16.30
CA TYR A 162 -0.92 -17.00 -16.35
C TYR A 162 -1.65 -17.12 -15.00
N ASN A 163 -2.18 -15.99 -14.54
CA ASN A 163 -2.99 -15.91 -13.30
C ASN A 163 -2.29 -16.47 -12.05
N ASN A 164 -0.98 -16.41 -12.00
CA ASN A 164 -0.22 -16.87 -10.84
C ASN A 164 0.83 -15.83 -10.41
N LEU A 165 1.07 -15.74 -9.10
CA LEU A 165 2.08 -14.89 -8.50
C LEU A 165 3.02 -15.73 -7.65
N ILE A 166 4.31 -15.37 -7.67
CA ILE A 166 5.33 -15.97 -6.81
C ILE A 166 6.12 -14.84 -6.14
N VAL A 167 6.39 -15.00 -4.86
CA VAL A 167 7.31 -14.12 -4.13
C VAL A 167 8.71 -14.72 -4.20
N ASP A 168 9.62 -13.96 -4.78
CA ASP A 168 11.05 -14.21 -4.64
C ASP A 168 11.58 -13.36 -3.48
N PHE A 169 11.82 -13.98 -2.34
CA PHE A 169 12.32 -13.30 -1.14
C PHE A 169 13.69 -12.63 -1.34
N ARG A 170 14.44 -12.96 -2.39
CA ARG A 170 15.69 -12.27 -2.75
C ARG A 170 15.46 -10.83 -3.18
N ASN A 171 14.26 -10.48 -3.65
CA ASN A 171 13.90 -9.09 -3.92
C ASN A 171 13.94 -8.20 -2.65
N ILE A 172 13.74 -8.76 -1.47
CA ILE A 172 13.71 -8.00 -0.22
C ILE A 172 15.09 -7.39 0.09
N PRO A 173 16.20 -8.18 0.20
CA PRO A 173 17.53 -7.60 0.36
C PRO A 173 17.94 -6.69 -0.80
N ASP A 174 17.58 -7.01 -2.06
CA ASP A 174 17.85 -6.13 -3.20
C ASP A 174 17.20 -4.74 -3.00
N MET A 175 15.97 -4.70 -2.52
CA MET A 175 15.27 -3.43 -2.28
C MET A 175 15.79 -2.67 -1.06
N PHE A 176 16.33 -3.36 -0.04
CA PHE A 176 16.96 -2.70 1.11
C PHE A 176 18.22 -1.90 0.73
N GLU A 177 18.83 -2.16 -0.43
CA GLU A 177 19.93 -1.33 -0.92
C GLU A 177 19.49 0.12 -1.22
N PHE A 178 18.20 0.34 -1.49
CA PHE A 178 17.66 1.62 -1.95
C PHE A 178 16.78 2.33 -0.91
N THR A 179 16.34 1.64 0.13
CA THR A 179 15.43 2.19 1.13
C THR A 179 15.67 1.58 2.50
N PRO A 180 15.48 2.33 3.59
CA PRO A 180 15.61 1.77 4.94
C PRO A 180 14.43 0.85 5.31
N ARG A 181 13.36 0.79 4.49
CA ARG A 181 12.15 0.06 4.83
C ARG A 181 11.54 -0.67 3.65
N VAL A 182 11.44 -1.99 3.78
CA VAL A 182 10.76 -2.86 2.82
C VAL A 182 9.57 -3.53 3.52
N ILE A 183 8.41 -3.45 2.89
CA ILE A 183 7.14 -4.02 3.37
C ILE A 183 6.87 -5.31 2.58
N MET A 184 6.49 -6.38 3.25
CA MET A 184 5.95 -7.58 2.62
C MET A 184 4.43 -7.52 2.58
N ASP A 185 3.83 -7.49 1.40
CA ASP A 185 2.39 -7.55 1.23
C ASP A 185 1.93 -9.02 1.17
N CYS A 186 1.65 -9.60 2.31
CA CYS A 186 1.28 -11.00 2.46
C CYS A 186 -0.09 -11.33 1.86
N THR A 187 -0.95 -10.32 1.67
CA THR A 187 -2.32 -10.50 1.18
C THR A 187 -2.37 -10.53 -0.36
N HIS A 188 -1.76 -9.51 -1.00
CA HIS A 188 -1.83 -9.42 -2.45
C HIS A 188 -0.82 -10.33 -3.17
N SER A 189 0.22 -10.80 -2.49
CA SER A 189 1.19 -11.75 -3.04
C SER A 189 0.60 -13.15 -3.28
N VAL A 190 -0.46 -13.50 -2.57
CA VAL A 190 -1.14 -14.81 -2.71
C VAL A 190 -2.41 -14.73 -3.56
N GLN A 191 -2.65 -13.60 -4.23
CA GLN A 191 -3.76 -13.45 -5.17
C GLN A 191 -3.54 -14.29 -6.44
N ARG A 192 -4.66 -14.69 -7.04
CA ARG A 192 -4.73 -15.29 -8.39
C ARG A 192 -5.51 -14.32 -9.30
N PRO A 193 -4.83 -13.36 -9.95
CA PRO A 193 -5.48 -12.36 -10.79
C PRO A 193 -6.24 -13.03 -11.95
N GLY A 194 -7.52 -12.67 -12.13
CA GLY A 194 -8.32 -13.20 -13.24
C GLY A 194 -8.71 -14.68 -13.15
N ALA A 195 -8.51 -15.35 -12.02
CA ALA A 195 -8.77 -16.79 -11.86
C ALA A 195 -10.26 -17.18 -11.93
N GLY A 196 -11.20 -16.22 -11.88
CA GLY A 196 -12.64 -16.49 -11.91
C GLY A 196 -13.42 -15.39 -12.65
N ARG A 197 -13.69 -15.55 -13.94
CA ARG A 197 -14.62 -14.72 -14.75
C ARG A 197 -14.64 -13.23 -14.36
N GLY A 198 -13.45 -12.59 -14.24
CA GLY A 198 -13.33 -11.17 -13.87
C GLY A 198 -13.23 -10.90 -12.36
N ILE A 199 -13.21 -11.92 -11.53
CA ILE A 199 -12.99 -11.80 -10.08
C ILE A 199 -11.58 -12.31 -9.75
N THR A 200 -10.84 -11.54 -8.95
CA THR A 200 -9.55 -11.98 -8.42
C THR A 200 -9.77 -13.00 -7.31
N GLY A 201 -9.24 -14.20 -7.50
CA GLY A 201 -9.15 -15.22 -6.46
C GLY A 201 -7.89 -15.08 -5.62
N GLY A 202 -7.66 -16.01 -4.70
CA GLY A 202 -6.44 -16.05 -3.89
C GLY A 202 -6.39 -17.29 -3.00
N ASN A 203 -5.17 -17.64 -2.61
CA ASN A 203 -4.88 -18.78 -1.74
C ASN A 203 -4.69 -18.28 -0.30
N ARG A 204 -5.80 -18.04 0.41
CA ARG A 204 -5.83 -17.42 1.75
C ARG A 204 -4.99 -18.17 2.79
N GLU A 205 -4.85 -19.48 2.64
CA GLU A 205 -4.05 -20.36 3.50
C GLU A 205 -2.56 -20.01 3.51
N PHE A 206 -2.08 -19.31 2.49
CA PHE A 206 -0.68 -18.87 2.41
C PHE A 206 -0.42 -17.47 2.98
N VAL A 207 -1.44 -16.73 3.40
CA VAL A 207 -1.23 -15.39 3.98
C VAL A 207 -0.38 -15.48 5.25
N HIS A 208 -0.69 -16.40 6.15
CA HIS A 208 0.05 -16.57 7.41
C HIS A 208 1.51 -17.05 7.20
N PRO A 209 1.80 -18.04 6.33
CA PRO A 209 3.19 -18.41 6.02
C PRO A 209 4.02 -17.29 5.36
N MET A 210 3.37 -16.30 4.73
CA MET A 210 4.04 -15.16 4.08
C MET A 210 4.31 -14.00 5.04
N ALA A 211 3.64 -13.97 6.17
CA ALA A 211 3.81 -12.95 7.21
C ALA A 211 4.96 -13.27 8.16
#